data_c521d8f15924ee83a764ab2532f275e1
#
_entry.id   c521d8f15924ee83a764ab2532f275e1
#
_cell.length_a   1.000
_cell.length_b   1.000
_cell.length_c   1.000
_cell.angle_alpha   90.00
_cell.angle_beta   90.00
_cell.angle_gamma   90.00
#
_symmetry.space_group_name_H-M   'P 1'
#
loop_
_entity.id
_entity.type
_entity.pdbx_description
1 polymer ?
#
loop_
_entity_poly.entity_id
_entity_poly.type
_entity_poly.pdbx_seq_one_letter_code
_entity_poly.pdbx_strand_id
1 'polypeptide(L)'
;MPHTYELTLRAAEMAKEAGMHLQINTTITRSTLGEFDDFVELMKKMQPGMWSVFLLVPTGRAAMDEMPAAEQVEAVWKKLSEVSREVSFGVKTTEGHHYRRVALQEARAQGATPARRAIPTRDGKGIMFISHIGDIQPSGFLPITAGNVRTDDVGEVYRTHPLFLKLRDDNALLGKCGRCEYRTICGGSRSRAYAVYGDMMAEDNLC
;
A
#
# COMPACT_ATOMS: atom_id res chain seq x y z
N MET A 1 -24.32 -4.33 0.26
CA MET A 1 -25.18 -5.42 -0.24
C MET A 1 -25.23 -6.47 0.85
N PRO A 2 -26.41 -6.96 1.25
CA PRO A 2 -26.49 -8.07 2.19
C PRO A 2 -25.77 -9.30 1.62
N HIS A 3 -25.14 -10.09 2.49
CA HIS A 3 -24.45 -11.35 2.14
C HIS A 3 -23.15 -11.25 1.32
N THR A 4 -22.56 -10.06 1.12
CA THR A 4 -21.30 -9.95 0.38
C THR A 4 -20.15 -10.65 1.10
N TYR A 5 -20.15 -10.62 2.42
CA TYR A 5 -19.13 -11.26 3.24
C TYR A 5 -19.12 -12.78 3.07
N GLU A 6 -20.27 -13.42 3.21
CA GLU A 6 -20.43 -14.86 3.04
C GLU A 6 -20.08 -15.31 1.62
N LEU A 7 -20.47 -14.53 0.61
CA LEU A 7 -20.11 -14.81 -0.78
C LEU A 7 -18.59 -14.72 -1.00
N THR A 8 -17.92 -13.77 -0.37
CA THR A 8 -16.45 -13.63 -0.44
C THR A 8 -15.76 -14.82 0.19
N LEU A 9 -16.21 -15.27 1.37
CA LEU A 9 -15.64 -16.45 2.04
C LEU A 9 -15.83 -17.70 1.17
N ARG A 10 -17.04 -17.93 0.65
CA ARG A 10 -17.32 -19.06 -0.24
C ARG A 10 -16.48 -19.03 -1.51
N ALA A 11 -16.30 -17.85 -2.13
CA ALA A 11 -15.46 -17.70 -3.31
C ALA A 11 -13.99 -18.04 -3.00
N ALA A 12 -13.50 -17.65 -1.82
CA ALA A 12 -12.15 -17.98 -1.38
C ALA A 12 -11.96 -19.49 -1.15
N GLU A 13 -12.95 -20.18 -0.57
CA GLU A 13 -12.93 -21.63 -0.42
C GLU A 13 -12.92 -22.34 -1.77
N MET A 14 -13.80 -21.96 -2.69
CA MET A 14 -13.85 -22.51 -4.04
C MET A 14 -12.52 -22.29 -4.80
N ALA A 15 -11.89 -21.13 -4.67
CA ALA A 15 -10.60 -20.84 -5.28
C ALA A 15 -9.49 -21.76 -4.74
N LYS A 16 -9.49 -22.01 -3.43
CA LYS A 16 -8.53 -22.95 -2.79
C LYS A 16 -8.77 -24.39 -3.25
N GLU A 17 -10.02 -24.85 -3.30
CA GLU A 17 -10.37 -26.18 -3.81
C GLU A 17 -9.95 -26.37 -5.27
N ALA A 18 -10.01 -25.30 -6.06
CA ALA A 18 -9.52 -25.28 -7.45
C ALA A 18 -7.98 -25.19 -7.58
N GLY A 19 -7.23 -25.18 -6.45
CA GLY A 19 -5.78 -25.06 -6.46
C GLY A 19 -5.24 -23.67 -6.86
N MET A 20 -6.08 -22.63 -6.83
CA MET A 20 -5.69 -21.27 -7.19
C MET A 20 -4.86 -20.63 -6.07
N HIS A 21 -3.83 -19.85 -6.45
CA HIS A 21 -3.07 -19.04 -5.50
C HIS A 21 -3.90 -17.82 -5.07
N LEU A 22 -4.32 -17.80 -3.81
CA LEU A 22 -5.24 -16.80 -3.30
C LEU A 22 -4.51 -15.63 -2.64
N GLN A 23 -4.79 -14.41 -3.08
CA GLN A 23 -4.46 -13.18 -2.37
C GLN A 23 -5.73 -12.58 -1.77
N ILE A 24 -5.71 -12.28 -0.47
CA ILE A 24 -6.77 -11.54 0.21
C ILE A 24 -6.33 -10.10 0.41
N ASN A 25 -7.22 -9.17 0.08
CA ASN A 25 -7.02 -7.73 0.30
C ASN A 25 -8.00 -7.24 1.36
N THR A 26 -7.48 -6.57 2.39
CA THR A 26 -8.29 -5.87 3.39
C THR A 26 -7.92 -4.40 3.43
N THR A 27 -8.90 -3.51 3.57
CA THR A 27 -8.63 -2.07 3.66
C THR A 27 -8.86 -1.60 5.09
N ILE A 28 -7.85 -0.96 5.67
CA ILE A 28 -7.93 -0.31 6.98
C ILE A 28 -8.48 1.09 6.79
N THR A 29 -9.61 1.33 7.40
CA THR A 29 -10.30 2.60 7.51
C THR A 29 -10.57 2.90 8.97
N ARG A 30 -11.07 4.09 9.28
CA ARG A 30 -11.49 4.41 10.65
C ARG A 30 -12.59 3.46 11.17
N SER A 31 -13.53 3.09 10.31
CA SER A 31 -14.63 2.20 10.67
C SER A 31 -14.21 0.73 10.82
N THR A 32 -13.21 0.26 10.07
CA THR A 32 -12.75 -1.15 10.13
C THR A 32 -11.55 -1.37 11.06
N LEU A 33 -10.95 -0.31 11.57
CA LEU A 33 -9.73 -0.39 12.41
C LEU A 33 -9.95 -1.25 13.65
N GLY A 34 -11.11 -1.15 14.30
CA GLY A 34 -11.44 -1.93 15.50
C GLY A 34 -11.56 -3.44 15.24
N GLU A 35 -11.75 -3.84 14.00
CA GLU A 35 -11.88 -5.25 13.57
C GLU A 35 -10.53 -5.86 13.12
N PHE A 36 -9.41 -5.15 13.33
CA PHE A 36 -8.11 -5.62 12.80
C PHE A 36 -7.70 -6.98 13.37
N ASP A 37 -8.01 -7.26 14.63
CA ASP A 37 -7.73 -8.54 15.28
C ASP A 37 -8.57 -9.67 14.67
N ASP A 38 -9.81 -9.41 14.37
CA ASP A 38 -10.71 -10.35 13.71
C ASP A 38 -10.22 -10.66 12.28
N PHE A 39 -9.67 -9.67 11.56
CA PHE A 39 -9.00 -9.90 10.28
C PHE A 39 -7.77 -10.80 10.43
N VAL A 40 -6.95 -10.60 11.46
CA VAL A 40 -5.79 -11.46 11.73
C VAL A 40 -6.22 -12.90 11.95
N GLU A 41 -7.20 -13.14 12.81
CA GLU A 41 -7.70 -14.49 13.08
C GLU A 41 -8.36 -15.12 11.84
N LEU A 42 -9.10 -14.34 11.06
CA LEU A 42 -9.65 -14.79 9.79
C LEU A 42 -8.54 -15.23 8.82
N MET A 43 -7.47 -14.45 8.67
CA MET A 43 -6.35 -14.80 7.80
C MET A 43 -5.59 -16.02 8.30
N LYS A 44 -5.40 -16.16 9.62
CA LYS A 44 -4.83 -17.38 10.23
C LYS A 44 -5.67 -18.61 9.92
N LYS A 45 -6.99 -18.49 9.95
CA LYS A 45 -7.93 -19.58 9.60
C LYS A 45 -7.91 -19.88 8.09
N MET A 46 -7.95 -18.84 7.27
CA MET A 46 -8.05 -18.98 5.81
C MET A 46 -6.74 -19.44 5.17
N GLN A 47 -5.58 -19.16 5.77
CA GLN A 47 -4.25 -19.50 5.21
C GLN A 47 -4.13 -19.14 3.72
N PRO A 48 -4.26 -17.86 3.31
CA PRO A 48 -4.09 -17.43 1.92
C PRO A 48 -2.62 -17.59 1.50
N GLY A 49 -2.33 -17.52 0.21
CA GLY A 49 -0.95 -17.41 -0.27
C GLY A 49 -0.34 -16.03 0.03
N MET A 50 -1.18 -15.00 0.06
CA MET A 50 -0.79 -13.60 0.34
C MET A 50 -1.92 -12.84 1.03
N TRP A 51 -1.59 -12.12 2.09
CA TRP A 51 -2.45 -11.10 2.68
C TRP A 51 -1.91 -9.70 2.36
N SER A 52 -2.69 -8.87 1.67
CA SER A 52 -2.35 -7.48 1.37
C SER A 52 -3.23 -6.54 2.19
N VAL A 53 -2.62 -5.83 3.12
CA VAL A 53 -3.29 -4.81 3.94
C VAL A 53 -3.18 -3.46 3.26
N PHE A 54 -4.31 -2.93 2.84
CA PHE A 54 -4.43 -1.61 2.24
C PHE A 54 -4.68 -0.56 3.30
N LEU A 55 -4.03 0.57 3.17
CA LEU A 55 -4.37 1.76 3.95
C LEU A 55 -5.14 2.73 3.05
N LEU A 56 -6.27 3.22 3.56
CA LEU A 56 -7.16 4.09 2.79
C LEU A 56 -6.42 5.27 2.14
N VAL A 57 -6.71 5.47 0.87
CA VAL A 57 -6.42 6.72 0.13
C VAL A 57 -7.77 7.36 -0.18
N PRO A 58 -8.01 8.63 0.23
CA PRO A 58 -9.30 9.28 0.04
C PRO A 58 -9.45 9.76 -1.41
N THR A 59 -9.68 8.81 -2.32
CA THR A 59 -9.89 9.03 -3.75
C THR A 59 -11.11 8.27 -4.25
N GLY A 60 -11.73 8.74 -5.31
CA GLY A 60 -12.95 8.16 -5.85
C GLY A 60 -14.11 8.21 -4.84
N ARG A 61 -14.59 7.05 -4.40
CA ARG A 61 -15.69 6.92 -3.43
C ARG A 61 -15.22 6.89 -1.96
N ALA A 62 -13.91 6.87 -1.72
CA ALA A 62 -13.37 6.82 -0.37
C ALA A 62 -13.45 8.21 0.28
N ALA A 63 -14.08 8.26 1.44
CA ALA A 63 -14.30 9.50 2.16
C ALA A 63 -13.09 9.88 3.02
N MET A 64 -12.79 11.19 3.08
CA MET A 64 -11.66 11.72 3.86
C MET A 64 -11.81 11.43 5.36
N ASP A 65 -13.02 11.45 5.88
CA ASP A 65 -13.36 11.20 7.28
C ASP A 65 -13.24 9.73 7.69
N GLU A 66 -13.07 8.82 6.72
CA GLU A 66 -12.76 7.41 6.97
C GLU A 66 -11.26 7.13 7.12
N MET A 67 -10.40 8.13 7.04
CA MET A 67 -8.99 7.93 7.35
C MET A 67 -8.79 7.73 8.86
N PRO A 68 -8.02 6.71 9.28
CA PRO A 68 -7.65 6.54 10.68
C PRO A 68 -6.64 7.61 11.12
N ALA A 69 -6.41 7.77 12.42
CA ALA A 69 -5.34 8.62 12.93
C ALA A 69 -3.95 7.97 12.73
N ALA A 70 -2.89 8.78 12.67
CA ALA A 70 -1.52 8.30 12.44
C ALA A 70 -1.06 7.31 13.52
N GLU A 71 -1.38 7.59 14.79
CA GLU A 71 -1.04 6.75 15.93
C GLU A 71 -1.73 5.37 15.87
N GLN A 72 -2.97 5.36 15.38
CA GLN A 72 -3.73 4.12 15.19
C GLN A 72 -3.12 3.26 14.08
N VAL A 73 -2.71 3.90 13.00
CA VAL A 73 -2.01 3.21 11.89
C VAL A 73 -0.66 2.65 12.34
N GLU A 74 0.08 3.40 13.16
CA GLU A 74 1.35 2.91 13.73
C GLU A 74 1.14 1.64 14.58
N ALA A 75 0.08 1.59 15.39
CA ALA A 75 -0.26 0.42 16.19
C ALA A 75 -0.61 -0.80 15.31
N VAL A 76 -1.40 -0.59 14.25
CA VAL A 76 -1.71 -1.65 13.27
C VAL A 76 -0.45 -2.20 12.62
N TRP A 77 0.51 -1.35 12.23
CA TRP A 77 1.73 -1.80 11.57
C TRP A 77 2.66 -2.58 12.51
N LYS A 78 2.73 -2.20 13.78
CA LYS A 78 3.47 -2.99 14.79
C LYS A 78 2.87 -4.37 14.91
N LYS A 79 1.57 -4.47 15.10
CA LYS A 79 0.87 -5.75 15.17
C LYS A 79 1.01 -6.57 13.89
N LEU A 80 0.87 -5.95 12.71
CA LEU A 80 1.07 -6.62 11.43
C LEU A 80 2.51 -7.15 11.28
N SER A 81 3.50 -6.43 11.81
CA SER A 81 4.90 -6.89 11.84
C SER A 81 5.07 -8.14 12.72
N GLU A 82 4.39 -8.22 13.85
CA GLU A 82 4.36 -9.42 14.71
C GLU A 82 3.70 -10.59 13.98
N VAL A 83 2.49 -10.39 13.46
CA VAL A 83 1.75 -11.40 12.69
C VAL A 83 2.56 -11.92 11.52
N SER A 84 3.27 -11.06 10.79
CA SER A 84 4.06 -11.46 9.63
C SER A 84 5.21 -12.43 9.95
N ARG A 85 5.63 -12.51 11.22
CA ARG A 85 6.65 -13.47 11.71
C ARG A 85 6.05 -14.80 12.18
N GLU A 86 4.75 -14.80 12.50
CA GLU A 86 4.03 -15.97 13.04
C GLU A 86 3.40 -16.82 11.93
N VAL A 87 3.05 -16.20 10.80
CA VAL A 87 2.29 -16.87 9.74
C VAL A 87 3.19 -17.39 8.61
N SER A 88 2.73 -18.43 7.92
CA SER A 88 3.45 -19.05 6.79
C SER A 88 3.17 -18.39 5.44
N PHE A 89 2.11 -17.60 5.35
CA PHE A 89 1.74 -16.89 4.12
C PHE A 89 2.40 -15.52 4.01
N GLY A 90 2.51 -15.00 2.79
CA GLY A 90 3.07 -13.66 2.57
C GLY A 90 2.20 -12.55 3.14
N VAL A 91 2.83 -11.53 3.75
CA VAL A 91 2.17 -10.32 4.22
C VAL A 91 2.79 -9.12 3.53
N LYS A 92 1.95 -8.24 2.97
CA LYS A 92 2.40 -6.97 2.38
C LYS A 92 1.41 -5.84 2.68
N THR A 93 1.85 -4.61 2.48
CA THR A 93 0.98 -3.43 2.56
C THR A 93 0.88 -2.73 1.22
N THR A 94 -0.29 -2.16 0.94
CA THR A 94 -0.54 -1.27 -0.21
C THR A 94 -0.97 0.09 0.34
N GLU A 95 -0.35 1.18 -0.17
CA GLU A 95 -0.51 2.55 0.34
C GLU A 95 -0.17 2.73 1.83
N GLY A 96 0.42 1.70 2.44
CA GLY A 96 0.94 1.66 3.82
C GLY A 96 2.46 1.59 3.85
N HIS A 97 3.17 2.43 3.09
CA HIS A 97 4.62 2.35 2.90
C HIS A 97 5.43 2.46 4.19
N HIS A 98 4.92 3.17 5.20
CA HIS A 98 5.56 3.31 6.50
C HIS A 98 5.59 2.02 7.33
N TYR A 99 4.82 0.99 6.98
CA TYR A 99 5.00 -0.36 7.49
C TYR A 99 6.45 -0.87 7.33
N ARG A 100 7.12 -0.53 6.22
CA ARG A 100 8.52 -0.93 5.98
C ARG A 100 9.48 -0.33 7.02
N ARG A 101 9.21 0.92 7.45
CA ARG A 101 9.97 1.55 8.54
C ARG A 101 9.73 0.82 9.85
N VAL A 102 8.46 0.56 10.18
CA VAL A 102 8.09 -0.16 11.42
C VAL A 102 8.74 -1.53 11.45
N ALA A 103 8.58 -2.34 10.41
CA ALA A 103 9.18 -3.67 10.34
C ALA A 103 10.73 -3.64 10.48
N LEU A 104 11.38 -2.62 9.91
CA LEU A 104 12.84 -2.44 10.06
C LEU A 104 13.23 -2.05 11.48
N GLN A 105 12.47 -1.18 12.12
CA GLN A 105 12.71 -0.76 13.52
C GLN A 105 12.52 -1.94 14.48
N GLU A 106 11.44 -2.71 14.32
CA GLU A 106 11.18 -3.91 15.11
C GLU A 106 12.27 -4.98 14.93
N ALA A 107 12.69 -5.25 13.69
CA ALA A 107 13.78 -6.19 13.42
C ALA A 107 15.09 -5.76 14.10
N ARG A 108 15.44 -4.48 14.03
CA ARG A 108 16.64 -3.92 14.69
C ARG A 108 16.55 -4.02 16.21
N ALA A 109 15.40 -3.73 16.80
CA ALA A 109 15.19 -3.82 18.24
C ALA A 109 15.37 -5.26 18.76
N GLN A 110 15.09 -6.26 17.92
CA GLN A 110 15.25 -7.69 18.24
C GLN A 110 16.62 -8.25 17.85
N GLY A 111 17.57 -7.40 17.41
CA GLY A 111 18.89 -7.84 16.95
C GLY A 111 18.86 -8.67 15.66
N ALA A 112 17.74 -8.71 14.96
CA ALA A 112 17.61 -9.45 13.72
C ALA A 112 18.19 -8.65 12.54
N THR A 113 18.89 -9.35 11.65
CA THR A 113 19.28 -8.75 10.36
C THR A 113 18.03 -8.60 9.51
N PRO A 114 17.69 -7.39 9.04
CA PRO A 114 16.52 -7.20 8.18
C PRO A 114 16.63 -8.10 6.96
N ALA A 115 15.55 -8.78 6.63
CA ALA A 115 15.46 -9.58 5.41
C ALA A 115 15.87 -8.71 4.20
N ARG A 116 16.50 -9.37 3.20
CA ARG A 116 17.03 -8.76 1.98
C ARG A 116 16.19 -7.54 1.53
N ARG A 117 16.82 -6.39 1.35
CA ARG A 117 16.18 -5.14 0.91
C ARG A 117 15.28 -5.41 -0.29
N ALA A 118 13.98 -5.52 -0.05
CA ALA A 118 13.01 -5.41 -1.15
C ALA A 118 13.20 -4.02 -1.76
N ILE A 119 13.25 -3.93 -3.08
CA ILE A 119 13.27 -2.63 -3.76
C ILE A 119 11.98 -1.92 -3.35
N PRO A 120 12.04 -0.75 -2.71
CA PRO A 120 10.85 -0.08 -2.23
C PRO A 120 10.05 0.40 -3.44
N THR A 121 8.90 -0.23 -3.66
CA THR A 121 7.93 0.20 -4.68
C THR A 121 6.97 1.23 -4.08
N ARG A 122 6.62 2.25 -4.85
CA ARG A 122 5.55 3.21 -4.56
C ARG A 122 5.09 3.85 -5.87
N ASP A 123 4.09 4.70 -5.83
CA ASP A 123 3.56 5.40 -7.00
C ASP A 123 4.69 5.91 -7.92
N GLY A 124 4.72 5.48 -9.16
CA GLY A 124 5.73 5.87 -10.16
C GLY A 124 7.16 5.36 -9.91
N LYS A 125 7.43 4.63 -8.81
CA LYS A 125 8.73 4.04 -8.48
C LYS A 125 8.60 2.52 -8.36
N GLY A 126 8.91 1.80 -9.42
CA GLY A 126 8.78 0.35 -9.51
C GLY A 126 7.36 -0.14 -9.81
N ILE A 127 6.40 0.77 -10.00
CA ILE A 127 5.03 0.53 -10.43
C ILE A 127 4.53 1.69 -11.28
N MET A 128 3.66 1.39 -12.22
CA MET A 128 2.79 2.32 -12.93
C MET A 128 1.43 1.65 -13.16
N PHE A 129 0.45 2.42 -13.56
CA PHE A 129 -0.91 1.98 -13.82
C PHE A 129 -1.35 2.44 -15.21
N ILE A 130 -2.11 1.58 -15.90
CA ILE A 130 -2.76 1.92 -17.17
C ILE A 130 -4.25 1.86 -16.93
N SER A 131 -4.95 2.97 -17.14
CA SER A 131 -6.39 3.07 -16.96
C SER A 131 -7.15 2.31 -18.04
N HIS A 132 -8.46 2.10 -17.84
CA HIS A 132 -9.34 1.44 -18.79
C HIS A 132 -9.48 2.20 -20.13
N ILE A 133 -9.12 3.48 -20.18
CA ILE A 133 -9.09 4.30 -21.40
C ILE A 133 -7.68 4.46 -21.97
N GLY A 134 -6.70 3.79 -21.35
CA GLY A 134 -5.31 3.75 -21.82
C GLY A 134 -4.38 4.80 -21.22
N ASP A 135 -4.81 5.61 -20.26
CA ASP A 135 -3.95 6.62 -19.62
C ASP A 135 -2.85 5.97 -18.79
N ILE A 136 -1.63 6.46 -18.98
CA ILE A 136 -0.45 6.04 -18.20
C ILE A 136 -0.35 6.91 -16.96
N GLN A 137 -0.46 6.30 -15.78
CA GLN A 137 -0.49 6.98 -14.49
C GLN A 137 0.52 6.34 -13.51
N PRO A 138 1.00 7.06 -12.48
CA PRO A 138 1.92 6.51 -11.49
C PRO A 138 1.36 5.35 -10.67
N SER A 139 0.06 5.39 -10.40
CA SER A 139 -0.68 4.37 -9.67
C SER A 139 -2.19 4.53 -9.92
N GLY A 140 -2.99 3.49 -9.65
CA GLY A 140 -4.45 3.57 -9.75
C GLY A 140 -5.09 4.49 -8.70
N PHE A 141 -4.33 4.93 -7.69
CA PHE A 141 -4.76 5.88 -6.66
C PHE A 141 -4.23 7.30 -6.86
N LEU A 142 -3.33 7.50 -7.84
CA LEU A 142 -2.77 8.80 -8.20
C LEU A 142 -3.14 9.15 -9.66
N PRO A 143 -4.31 9.75 -9.90
CA PRO A 143 -4.88 9.92 -11.23
C PRO A 143 -4.26 11.12 -11.98
N ILE A 144 -2.94 11.14 -12.09
CA ILE A 144 -2.20 12.13 -12.87
C ILE A 144 -1.70 11.44 -14.13
N THR A 145 -2.17 11.88 -15.29
CA THR A 145 -1.85 11.24 -16.58
C THR A 145 -0.52 11.77 -17.13
N ALA A 146 0.37 10.85 -17.49
CA ALA A 146 1.67 11.13 -18.11
C ALA A 146 1.67 10.87 -19.64
N GLY A 147 0.69 10.19 -20.16
CA GLY A 147 0.54 9.82 -21.56
C GLY A 147 -0.57 8.80 -21.75
N ASN A 148 -0.70 8.26 -22.97
CA ASN A 148 -1.69 7.24 -23.28
C ASN A 148 -1.06 6.12 -24.11
N VAL A 149 -1.30 4.86 -23.77
CA VAL A 149 -0.70 3.69 -24.45
C VAL A 149 -1.07 3.53 -25.91
N ARG A 150 -2.08 4.27 -26.41
CA ARG A 150 -2.46 4.26 -27.82
C ARG A 150 -1.59 5.17 -28.68
N THR A 151 -0.91 6.13 -28.05
CA THR A 151 -0.11 7.16 -28.75
C THR A 151 1.34 7.18 -28.31
N ASP A 152 1.65 6.67 -27.12
CA ASP A 152 2.95 6.81 -26.49
C ASP A 152 3.60 5.45 -26.20
N ASP A 153 4.93 5.37 -26.28
CA ASP A 153 5.68 4.21 -25.80
C ASP A 153 5.69 4.20 -24.27
N VAL A 154 5.07 3.18 -23.70
CA VAL A 154 4.91 3.01 -22.24
C VAL A 154 6.25 3.01 -21.51
N GLY A 155 7.24 2.32 -22.08
CA GLY A 155 8.57 2.22 -21.50
C GLY A 155 9.33 3.54 -21.52
N GLU A 156 9.17 4.31 -22.59
CA GLU A 156 9.75 5.64 -22.70
C GLU A 156 9.10 6.61 -21.71
N VAL A 157 7.77 6.68 -21.69
CA VAL A 157 7.02 7.49 -20.71
C VAL A 157 7.46 7.15 -19.28
N TYR A 158 7.50 5.88 -18.90
CA TYR A 158 7.92 5.49 -17.56
C TYR A 158 9.35 5.93 -17.25
N ARG A 159 10.28 5.84 -18.21
CA ARG A 159 11.70 6.17 -17.99
C ARG A 159 11.99 7.66 -17.98
N THR A 160 11.33 8.45 -18.83
CA THR A 160 11.75 9.82 -19.16
C THR A 160 10.76 10.91 -18.79
N HIS A 161 9.47 10.57 -18.61
CA HIS A 161 8.47 11.60 -18.33
C HIS A 161 8.75 12.30 -16.98
N PRO A 162 8.69 13.65 -16.90
CA PRO A 162 9.03 14.42 -15.70
C PRO A 162 8.26 13.99 -14.44
N LEU A 163 7.00 13.58 -14.58
CA LEU A 163 6.17 13.08 -13.49
C LEU A 163 6.83 11.86 -12.80
N PHE A 164 7.24 10.87 -13.59
CA PHE A 164 7.88 9.66 -13.08
C PHE A 164 9.29 9.92 -12.54
N LEU A 165 10.04 10.82 -13.17
CA LEU A 165 11.36 11.25 -12.70
C LEU A 165 11.24 11.91 -11.33
N LYS A 166 10.29 12.84 -11.16
CA LYS A 166 10.03 13.53 -9.90
C LYS A 166 9.63 12.56 -8.79
N LEU A 167 8.73 11.60 -9.06
CA LEU A 167 8.29 10.60 -8.07
C LEU A 167 9.40 9.63 -7.64
N ARG A 168 10.45 9.46 -8.43
CA ARG A 168 11.62 8.63 -8.11
C ARG A 168 12.71 9.37 -7.35
N ASP A 169 12.67 10.69 -7.33
CA ASP A 169 13.60 11.50 -6.56
C ASP A 169 13.18 11.59 -5.09
N ASP A 170 13.83 10.81 -4.25
CA ASP A 170 13.56 10.80 -2.81
C ASP A 170 13.95 12.13 -2.13
N ASN A 171 14.79 12.98 -2.75
CA ASN A 171 15.17 14.28 -2.21
C ASN A 171 14.16 15.37 -2.55
N ALA A 172 13.26 15.14 -3.52
CA ALA A 172 12.18 16.06 -3.84
C ALA A 172 10.99 15.98 -2.87
N LEU A 173 10.99 15.02 -1.94
CA LEU A 173 9.95 14.90 -0.93
C LEU A 173 9.95 16.09 0.04
N LEU A 174 8.76 16.52 0.46
CA LEU A 174 8.55 17.67 1.34
C LEU A 174 8.12 17.25 2.75
N GLY A 175 8.06 18.22 3.65
CA GLY A 175 7.56 18.04 5.01
C GLY A 175 8.32 16.98 5.82
N LYS A 176 7.60 16.19 6.61
CA LYS A 176 8.17 15.08 7.41
C LYS A 176 8.87 14.04 6.52
N CYS A 177 8.27 13.69 5.37
CA CYS A 177 8.84 12.71 4.46
C CYS A 177 10.22 13.15 3.91
N GLY A 178 10.40 14.43 3.59
CA GLY A 178 11.67 14.97 3.07
C GLY A 178 12.81 14.96 4.10
N ARG A 179 12.48 15.13 5.39
CA ARG A 179 13.47 15.14 6.49
C ARG A 179 13.70 13.77 7.10
N CYS A 180 12.92 12.75 6.70
CA CYS A 180 12.92 11.45 7.32
C CYS A 180 14.14 10.63 6.91
N GLU A 181 14.83 10.00 7.86
CA GLU A 181 15.91 9.05 7.60
C GLU A 181 15.47 7.81 6.79
N TYR A 182 14.17 7.47 6.86
CA TYR A 182 13.58 6.35 6.14
C TYR A 182 13.01 6.73 4.77
N ARG A 183 13.22 7.97 4.26
CA ARG A 183 12.61 8.45 3.02
C ARG A 183 12.87 7.55 1.80
N THR A 184 14.04 6.90 1.74
CA THR A 184 14.42 6.02 0.63
C THR A 184 13.71 4.68 0.64
N ILE A 185 13.35 4.16 1.81
CA ILE A 185 12.68 2.87 1.97
C ILE A 185 11.16 2.98 2.14
N CYS A 186 10.69 4.10 2.68
CA CYS A 186 9.30 4.42 2.91
C CYS A 186 8.78 5.43 1.87
N GLY A 187 9.15 6.69 2.04
CA GLY A 187 8.73 7.81 1.18
C GLY A 187 7.25 8.16 1.27
N GLY A 188 6.46 7.50 2.11
CA GLY A 188 5.01 7.72 2.26
C GLY A 188 4.19 7.39 1.01
N SER A 189 2.86 7.41 1.13
CA SER A 189 1.94 7.30 0.01
C SER A 189 1.87 8.61 -0.77
N ARG A 190 2.30 8.59 -2.03
CA ARG A 190 2.22 9.78 -2.90
C ARG A 190 0.79 10.05 -3.35
N SER A 191 0.01 8.97 -3.49
CA SER A 191 -1.41 9.03 -3.76
C SER A 191 -2.16 9.72 -2.62
N ARG A 192 -1.90 9.36 -1.36
CA ARG A 192 -2.55 10.00 -0.20
C ARG A 192 -2.08 11.44 -0.02
N ALA A 193 -0.78 11.72 -0.17
CA ALA A 193 -0.27 13.09 -0.14
C ALA A 193 -0.99 13.97 -1.17
N TYR A 194 -1.17 13.49 -2.40
CA TYR A 194 -1.90 14.20 -3.44
C TYR A 194 -3.39 14.38 -3.08
N ALA A 195 -4.05 13.33 -2.63
CA ALA A 195 -5.47 13.38 -2.29
C ALA A 195 -5.78 14.37 -1.13
N VAL A 196 -4.85 14.48 -0.17
CA VAL A 196 -5.03 15.35 1.02
C VAL A 196 -4.58 16.79 0.76
N TYR A 197 -3.46 16.96 0.06
CA TYR A 197 -2.80 18.28 -0.05
C TYR A 197 -2.78 18.85 -1.47
N GLY A 198 -3.21 18.09 -2.48
CA GLY A 198 -3.08 18.48 -3.90
C GLY A 198 -1.63 18.40 -4.43
N ASP A 199 -0.68 17.97 -3.62
CA ASP A 199 0.74 17.83 -4.00
C ASP A 199 1.25 16.43 -3.67
N MET A 200 1.62 15.68 -4.70
CA MET A 200 2.16 14.33 -4.55
C MET A 200 3.51 14.28 -3.83
N MET A 201 4.21 15.40 -3.69
CA MET A 201 5.50 15.47 -2.99
C MET A 201 5.34 15.88 -1.53
N ALA A 202 4.15 16.28 -1.09
CA ALA A 202 3.86 16.61 0.30
C ALA A 202 4.11 15.42 1.24
N GLU A 203 4.12 15.67 2.53
CA GLU A 203 4.23 14.59 3.54
C GLU A 203 3.02 13.66 3.52
N ASP A 204 3.22 12.43 3.95
CA ASP A 204 2.11 11.51 4.23
C ASP A 204 1.52 11.86 5.60
N ASN A 205 0.24 12.23 5.66
CA ASN A 205 -0.43 12.67 6.88
C ASN A 205 -0.66 11.58 7.92
N LEU A 206 -0.48 10.31 7.55
CA LEU A 206 -0.65 9.15 8.44
C LEU A 206 0.68 8.64 9.04
N CYS A 207 1.70 9.51 9.05
CA CYS A 207 2.99 9.19 9.66
C CYS A 207 3.31 10.10 10.84
#